data_ad0c86bbb032887f417b086b0d703917
#
_entry.id   ad0c86bbb032887f417b086b0d703917
#
_cell.length_a   1.000
_cell.length_b   1.000
_cell.length_c   1.000
_cell.angle_alpha   90.00
_cell.angle_beta   90.00
_cell.angle_gamma   90.00
#
_symmetry.space_group_name_H-M   'P 1'
#
loop_
_entity.id
_entity.type
_entity.pdbx_description
1 polymer ?
#
loop_
_entity_poly.entity_id
_entity_poly.type
_entity_poly.pdbx_seq_one_letter_code
_entity_poly.pdbx_strand_id
1 'polypeptide(L)'
;MSGIPVDLKLEVVVLPVSDVDRSKRFYESLGWRVDADFPGVDGFRVVQMTPPGSPCSIHFGKKVTTAAPGSIKNLYLVVSDIEAARRDLAGRGADVSEAFHFEAFGGPRVPGPEPSGRSYGTYASFSDPDGNSWLLQEIKTRLPG
;
A
#
# COMPACT_ATOMS: atom_id res chain seq x y z
N MET A 1 4.77 -3.28 -35.75
CA MET A 1 3.73 -2.30 -36.02
C MET A 1 3.19 -1.73 -34.73
N SER A 2 3.04 -0.46 -34.66
CA SER A 2 2.47 0.18 -33.51
C SER A 2 1.06 0.67 -33.84
N GLY A 3 0.14 0.51 -32.92
CA GLY A 3 -1.17 1.09 -32.95
C GLY A 3 -1.42 1.89 -31.69
N ILE A 4 -2.60 2.46 -31.57
CA ILE A 4 -3.03 3.10 -30.31
C ILE A 4 -3.18 2.00 -29.26
N PRO A 5 -2.47 2.10 -28.12
CA PRO A 5 -2.60 1.10 -27.08
C PRO A 5 -4.02 1.03 -26.52
N VAL A 6 -4.45 -0.16 -26.17
CA VAL A 6 -5.67 -0.36 -25.41
C VAL A 6 -5.38 -0.01 -23.96
N ASP A 7 -6.30 0.68 -23.28
CA ASP A 7 -6.16 1.00 -21.87
C ASP A 7 -6.03 -0.27 -21.04
N LEU A 8 -5.01 -0.30 -20.19
CA LEU A 8 -4.81 -1.35 -19.19
C LEU A 8 -4.66 -0.64 -17.85
N LYS A 9 -5.65 -0.80 -16.99
CA LYS A 9 -5.68 -0.14 -15.68
C LYS A 9 -5.46 -1.16 -14.59
N LEU A 10 -4.57 -0.85 -13.65
CA LEU A 10 -4.34 -1.72 -12.51
C LEU A 10 -5.57 -1.68 -11.61
N GLU A 11 -6.26 -2.80 -11.47
CA GLU A 11 -7.51 -2.89 -10.71
C GLU A 11 -7.25 -3.36 -9.27
N VAL A 12 -6.52 -4.46 -9.12
CA VAL A 12 -6.25 -5.04 -7.81
C VAL A 12 -4.82 -5.54 -7.73
N VAL A 13 -4.29 -5.54 -6.52
CA VAL A 13 -3.04 -6.23 -6.15
C VAL A 13 -3.40 -7.28 -5.10
N VAL A 14 -2.89 -8.49 -5.26
CA VAL A 14 -3.15 -9.58 -4.33
C VAL A 14 -2.11 -9.59 -3.22
N LEU A 15 -2.56 -9.57 -1.97
CA LEU A 15 -1.72 -9.66 -0.78
C LEU A 15 -1.83 -11.05 -0.16
N PRO A 16 -0.72 -11.76 0.06
CA PRO A 16 -0.74 -13.01 0.78
C PRO A 16 -0.84 -12.76 2.29
N VAL A 17 -1.86 -13.33 2.94
CA VAL A 17 -2.10 -13.16 4.37
C VAL A 17 -2.34 -14.52 5.02
N SER A 18 -2.03 -14.63 6.31
CA SER A 18 -2.23 -15.86 7.07
C SER A 18 -3.57 -15.92 7.81
N ASP A 19 -4.14 -14.76 8.14
CA ASP A 19 -5.40 -14.65 8.89
C ASP A 19 -6.26 -13.56 8.25
N VAL A 20 -7.29 -13.99 7.53
CA VAL A 20 -8.12 -13.08 6.73
C VAL A 20 -8.85 -12.05 7.61
N ASP A 21 -9.42 -12.49 8.72
CA ASP A 21 -10.15 -11.59 9.61
C ASP A 21 -9.24 -10.57 10.28
N ARG A 22 -8.04 -10.99 10.68
CA ARG A 22 -7.04 -10.08 11.24
C ARG A 22 -6.62 -9.01 10.23
N SER A 23 -6.36 -9.42 9.01
CA SER A 23 -5.97 -8.49 7.94
C SER A 23 -7.11 -7.53 7.62
N LYS A 24 -8.35 -8.03 7.54
CA LYS A 24 -9.52 -7.19 7.30
C LYS A 24 -9.66 -6.14 8.40
N ARG A 25 -9.55 -6.53 9.67
CA ARG A 25 -9.62 -5.58 10.79
C ARG A 25 -8.51 -4.54 10.72
N PHE A 26 -7.30 -4.97 10.36
CA PHE A 26 -6.16 -4.06 10.25
C PHE A 26 -6.43 -2.96 9.22
N TYR A 27 -6.79 -3.33 7.99
CA TYR A 27 -7.03 -2.35 6.94
C TYR A 27 -8.29 -1.51 7.19
N GLU A 28 -9.33 -2.08 7.79
CA GLU A 28 -10.49 -1.29 8.23
C GLU A 28 -10.09 -0.22 9.25
N SER A 29 -9.18 -0.55 10.17
CA SER A 29 -8.71 0.42 11.17
C SER A 29 -7.98 1.60 10.53
N LEU A 30 -7.39 1.40 9.35
CA LEU A 30 -6.74 2.48 8.59
C LEU A 30 -7.74 3.34 7.80
N GLY A 31 -9.03 3.00 7.84
CA GLY A 31 -10.06 3.71 7.10
C GLY A 31 -10.27 3.20 5.67
N TRP A 32 -9.70 2.03 5.33
CA TRP A 32 -9.89 1.46 4.01
C TRP A 32 -11.27 0.86 3.88
N ARG A 33 -11.89 1.02 2.70
CA ARG A 33 -13.26 0.58 2.44
C ARG A 33 -13.29 -0.90 2.11
N VAL A 34 -14.22 -1.64 2.74
CA VAL A 34 -14.51 -3.02 2.34
C VAL A 34 -15.45 -2.97 1.13
N ASP A 35 -14.99 -3.43 -0.01
CA ASP A 35 -15.80 -3.47 -1.24
C ASP A 35 -16.51 -4.80 -1.39
N ALA A 36 -15.88 -5.88 -0.96
CA ALA A 36 -16.40 -7.24 -1.09
C ALA A 36 -15.79 -8.14 -0.03
N ASP A 37 -16.56 -9.11 0.42
CA ASP A 37 -16.12 -10.19 1.30
C ASP A 37 -16.99 -11.39 0.99
N PHE A 38 -16.51 -12.27 0.12
CA PHE A 38 -17.32 -13.38 -0.39
C PHE A 38 -16.64 -14.73 -0.15
N PRO A 39 -17.42 -15.69 0.36
CA PRO A 39 -16.98 -17.08 0.37
C PRO A 39 -17.13 -17.71 -1.02
N GLY A 40 -16.37 -18.74 -1.26
CA GLY A 40 -16.48 -19.54 -2.47
C GLY A 40 -16.50 -21.03 -2.14
N VAL A 41 -16.22 -21.85 -3.16
CA VAL A 41 -16.21 -23.30 -3.00
C VAL A 41 -14.97 -23.76 -2.23
N ASP A 42 -15.10 -24.86 -1.51
CA ASP A 42 -13.98 -25.56 -0.87
C ASP A 42 -13.11 -24.68 0.05
N GLY A 43 -13.76 -23.75 0.76
CA GLY A 43 -13.08 -22.88 1.71
C GLY A 43 -12.44 -21.63 1.12
N PHE A 44 -12.67 -21.37 -0.17
CA PHE A 44 -12.24 -20.11 -0.79
C PHE A 44 -12.95 -18.92 -0.11
N ARG A 45 -12.20 -17.85 0.08
CA ARG A 45 -12.75 -16.57 0.54
C ARG A 45 -11.91 -15.45 -0.03
N VAL A 46 -12.55 -14.43 -0.58
CA VAL A 46 -11.86 -13.24 -1.08
C VAL A 46 -12.45 -11.99 -0.42
N VAL A 47 -11.56 -11.13 0.04
CA VAL A 47 -11.88 -9.80 0.56
C VAL A 47 -11.24 -8.78 -0.37
N GLN A 48 -12.01 -7.78 -0.79
CA GLN A 48 -11.49 -6.65 -1.54
C GLN A 48 -11.62 -5.39 -0.71
N MET A 49 -10.53 -4.64 -0.60
CA MET A 49 -10.51 -3.38 0.14
C MET A 49 -9.80 -2.32 -0.68
N THR A 50 -10.21 -1.07 -0.49
CA THR A 50 -9.67 0.06 -1.24
C THR A 50 -9.19 1.15 -0.31
N PRO A 51 -7.92 1.60 -0.45
CA PRO A 51 -7.43 2.77 0.29
C PRO A 51 -8.25 4.03 -0.07
N PRO A 52 -8.40 4.98 0.87
CA PRO A 52 -9.10 6.23 0.57
C PRO A 52 -8.50 6.94 -0.64
N GLY A 53 -9.34 7.28 -1.61
CA GLY A 53 -8.93 8.00 -2.82
C GLY A 53 -8.19 7.18 -3.87
N SER A 54 -7.99 5.87 -3.65
CA SER A 54 -7.28 5.02 -4.60
C SER A 54 -8.23 4.43 -5.65
N PRO A 55 -7.85 4.42 -6.94
CA PRO A 55 -8.58 3.67 -7.96
C PRO A 55 -8.19 2.18 -8.00
N CYS A 56 -7.10 1.80 -7.35
CA CYS A 56 -6.62 0.42 -7.27
C CYS A 56 -6.92 -0.15 -5.89
N SER A 57 -7.33 -1.41 -5.84
CA SER A 57 -7.73 -2.12 -4.63
C SER A 57 -6.73 -3.22 -4.27
N ILE A 58 -6.91 -3.82 -3.10
CA ILE A 58 -6.21 -5.04 -2.73
C ILE A 58 -7.21 -6.19 -2.58
N HIS A 59 -6.74 -7.39 -2.90
CA HIS A 59 -7.42 -8.67 -2.60
C HIS A 59 -6.59 -9.45 -1.62
N PHE A 60 -7.23 -10.07 -0.67
CA PHE A 60 -6.62 -11.12 0.17
C PHE A 60 -7.70 -12.10 0.58
N GLY A 61 -7.30 -13.27 1.04
CA GLY A 61 -8.29 -14.27 1.42
C GLY A 61 -7.69 -15.65 1.62
N LYS A 62 -8.57 -16.65 1.59
CA LYS A 62 -8.19 -18.07 1.62
C LYS A 62 -8.19 -18.62 0.21
N LYS A 63 -7.10 -19.26 -0.17
CA LYS A 63 -6.92 -19.88 -1.50
C LYS A 63 -6.95 -18.87 -2.64
N VAL A 64 -6.60 -17.61 -2.35
CA VAL A 64 -6.52 -16.55 -3.36
C VAL A 64 -5.16 -16.56 -4.03
N THR A 65 -4.11 -16.92 -3.32
CA THR A 65 -2.75 -16.98 -3.83
C THR A 65 -1.96 -18.06 -3.11
N THR A 66 -0.92 -18.58 -3.76
CA THR A 66 0.03 -19.52 -3.16
C THR A 66 1.28 -18.81 -2.63
N ALA A 67 1.37 -17.50 -2.77
CA ALA A 67 2.50 -16.72 -2.25
C ALA A 67 2.53 -16.81 -0.71
N ALA A 68 3.73 -16.77 -0.14
CA ALA A 68 3.89 -16.85 1.31
C ALA A 68 3.30 -15.61 1.98
N PRO A 69 2.55 -15.77 3.09
CA PRO A 69 2.05 -14.61 3.83
C PRO A 69 3.17 -13.63 4.19
N GLY A 70 2.92 -12.34 3.98
CA GLY A 70 3.90 -11.29 4.28
C GLY A 70 4.98 -11.11 3.23
N SER A 71 4.93 -11.80 2.10
CA SER A 71 6.00 -11.77 1.10
C SER A 71 6.00 -10.54 0.18
N ILE A 72 4.94 -9.74 0.19
CA ILE A 72 4.87 -8.53 -0.65
C ILE A 72 5.54 -7.38 0.09
N LYS A 73 6.48 -6.72 -0.59
CA LYS A 73 7.26 -5.63 0.00
C LYS A 73 7.13 -4.37 -0.84
N ASN A 74 7.04 -3.23 -0.14
CA ASN A 74 7.14 -1.90 -0.75
C ASN A 74 6.08 -1.60 -1.81
N LEU A 75 4.82 -1.88 -1.52
CA LEU A 75 3.74 -1.32 -2.31
C LEU A 75 3.64 0.18 -2.01
N TYR A 76 3.50 1.00 -3.03
CA TYR A 76 3.52 2.45 -2.89
C TYR A 76 2.12 3.01 -2.71
N LEU A 77 1.99 3.90 -1.73
CA LEU A 77 0.82 4.74 -1.51
C LEU A 77 1.26 6.19 -1.65
N VAL A 78 0.67 6.92 -2.58
CA VAL A 78 1.00 8.32 -2.79
C VAL A 78 0.23 9.19 -1.82
N VAL A 79 0.94 10.12 -1.18
CA VAL A 79 0.34 11.12 -0.29
C VAL A 79 0.80 12.51 -0.69
N SER A 80 -0.02 13.52 -0.41
CA SER A 80 0.34 14.92 -0.72
C SER A 80 1.10 15.59 0.43
N ASP A 81 0.93 15.08 1.67
CA ASP A 81 1.59 15.61 2.87
C ASP A 81 1.98 14.41 3.74
N ILE A 82 3.28 14.11 3.77
CA ILE A 82 3.79 12.91 4.45
C ILE A 82 3.58 12.99 5.97
N GLU A 83 3.72 14.14 6.57
CA GLU A 83 3.55 14.28 8.02
C GLU A 83 2.08 14.13 8.43
N ALA A 84 1.16 14.68 7.64
CA ALA A 84 -0.28 14.50 7.87
C ALA A 84 -0.65 13.01 7.74
N ALA A 85 -0.14 12.33 6.73
CA ALA A 85 -0.39 10.90 6.53
C ALA A 85 0.17 10.07 7.69
N ARG A 86 1.38 10.37 8.14
CA ARG A 86 1.99 9.67 9.28
C ARG A 86 1.17 9.85 10.56
N ARG A 87 0.73 11.08 10.84
CA ARG A 87 -0.12 11.36 12.01
C ARG A 87 -1.44 10.60 11.95
N ASP A 88 -2.07 10.58 10.79
CA ASP A 88 -3.34 9.87 10.59
C ASP A 88 -3.18 8.38 10.83
N LEU A 89 -2.19 7.75 10.21
CA LEU A 89 -1.95 6.32 10.34
C LEU A 89 -1.56 5.94 11.78
N ALA A 90 -0.70 6.71 12.42
CA ALA A 90 -0.31 6.49 13.80
C ALA A 90 -1.51 6.62 14.74
N GLY A 91 -2.36 7.61 14.52
CA GLY A 91 -3.59 7.81 15.28
C GLY A 91 -4.59 6.67 15.12
N ARG A 92 -4.53 5.95 14.02
CA ARG A 92 -5.36 4.75 13.76
C ARG A 92 -4.70 3.46 14.22
N GLY A 93 -3.54 3.52 14.83
CA GLY A 93 -2.86 2.37 15.43
C GLY A 93 -1.81 1.69 14.56
N ALA A 94 -1.49 2.24 13.39
CA ALA A 94 -0.41 1.70 12.58
C ALA A 94 0.96 2.10 13.14
N ASP A 95 1.91 1.17 13.07
CA ASP A 95 3.30 1.43 13.42
C ASP A 95 4.01 1.99 12.18
N VAL A 96 3.92 3.31 12.00
CA VAL A 96 4.48 3.99 10.84
C VAL A 96 5.85 4.56 11.18
N SER A 97 6.82 4.39 10.26
CA SER A 97 8.19 4.88 10.45
C SER A 97 8.25 6.41 10.48
N GLU A 98 9.37 6.93 10.98
CA GLU A 98 9.75 8.32 10.72
C GLU A 98 9.90 8.56 9.22
N ALA A 99 9.78 9.81 8.79
CA ALA A 99 10.06 10.17 7.40
C ALA A 99 11.54 9.88 7.07
N PHE A 100 11.80 9.45 5.86
CA PHE A 100 13.15 9.18 5.37
C PHE A 100 13.25 9.52 3.88
N HIS A 101 14.47 9.55 3.38
CA HIS A 101 14.76 9.76 1.97
C HIS A 101 15.97 8.92 1.56
N PHE A 102 16.31 8.96 0.28
CA PHE A 102 17.50 8.31 -0.27
C PHE A 102 18.36 9.37 -0.95
N GLU A 103 19.65 9.40 -0.67
CA GLU A 103 20.57 10.30 -1.35
C GLU A 103 21.01 9.74 -2.70
N ALA A 104 20.94 8.42 -2.85
CA ALA A 104 21.28 7.72 -4.10
C ALA A 104 20.29 6.59 -4.34
N PHE A 105 19.98 6.31 -5.61
CA PHE A 105 19.13 5.18 -5.96
C PHE A 105 19.76 3.87 -5.48
N GLY A 106 18.97 3.06 -4.81
CA GLY A 106 19.42 1.78 -4.25
C GLY A 106 20.27 1.90 -3.00
N GLY A 107 20.49 3.11 -2.50
CA GLY A 107 21.23 3.34 -1.27
C GLY A 107 20.41 3.12 -0.02
N PRO A 108 21.03 3.28 1.16
CA PRO A 108 20.33 3.13 2.42
C PRO A 108 19.35 4.27 2.68
N ARG A 109 18.39 4.03 3.56
CA ARG A 109 17.50 5.07 4.05
C ARG A 109 18.29 6.10 4.85
N VAL A 110 18.01 7.37 4.62
CA VAL A 110 18.59 8.49 5.37
C VAL A 110 17.45 9.13 6.19
N PRO A 111 17.62 9.30 7.51
CA PRO A 111 16.59 9.90 8.35
C PRO A 111 16.17 11.30 7.90
N GLY A 112 14.88 11.58 8.03
CA GLY A 112 14.33 12.88 7.74
C GLY A 112 13.80 13.02 6.31
N PRO A 113 12.99 14.07 6.07
CA PRO A 113 12.48 14.33 4.73
C PRO A 113 13.59 14.71 3.77
N GLU A 114 13.32 14.54 2.47
CA GLU A 114 14.23 15.01 1.44
C GLU A 114 14.45 16.53 1.59
N PRO A 115 15.71 17.00 1.70
CA PRO A 115 15.97 18.39 2.12
C PRO A 115 15.39 19.49 1.24
N SER A 116 15.27 19.25 -0.08
CA SER A 116 14.69 20.26 -0.99
C SER A 116 13.17 20.23 -1.02
N GLY A 117 12.55 19.19 -0.43
CA GLY A 117 11.09 19.03 -0.46
C GLY A 117 10.53 18.59 -1.80
N ARG A 118 11.38 18.10 -2.72
CA ARG A 118 10.92 17.70 -4.04
C ARG A 118 9.96 16.51 -3.96
N SER A 119 9.01 16.48 -4.88
CA SER A 119 8.11 15.33 -5.04
C SER A 119 8.90 14.06 -5.36
N TYR A 120 8.37 12.92 -4.96
CA TYR A 120 8.96 11.58 -5.11
C TYR A 120 10.16 11.31 -4.17
N GLY A 121 10.60 12.29 -3.36
CA GLY A 121 11.82 12.15 -2.57
C GLY A 121 11.65 11.76 -1.12
N THR A 122 10.47 11.96 -0.53
CA THR A 122 10.23 11.68 0.89
C THR A 122 9.29 10.52 1.06
N TYR A 123 9.65 9.63 1.99
CA TYR A 123 8.96 8.36 2.23
C TYR A 123 8.67 8.15 3.70
N ALA A 124 7.75 7.27 3.98
CA ALA A 124 7.58 6.61 5.27
C ALA A 124 7.04 5.20 5.01
N SER A 125 7.14 4.30 5.98
CA SER A 125 6.72 2.92 5.76
C SER A 125 5.93 2.37 6.93
N PHE A 126 5.09 1.39 6.64
CA PHE A 126 4.42 0.56 7.63
C PHE A 126 4.21 -0.83 7.07
N SER A 127 3.86 -1.78 7.92
CA SER A 127 3.59 -3.16 7.52
C SER A 127 2.24 -3.60 8.06
N ASP A 128 1.63 -4.56 7.37
CA ASP A 128 0.45 -5.23 7.87
C ASP A 128 0.83 -6.33 8.88
N PRO A 129 -0.15 -7.02 9.52
CA PRO A 129 0.18 -8.02 10.54
C PRO A 129 1.03 -9.19 10.05
N ASP A 130 1.02 -9.50 8.76
CA ASP A 130 1.85 -10.57 8.18
C ASP A 130 3.23 -10.08 7.75
N GLY A 131 3.46 -8.78 7.70
CA GLY A 131 4.71 -8.21 7.23
C GLY A 131 4.69 -7.78 5.76
N ASN A 132 3.54 -7.81 5.09
CA ASN A 132 3.43 -7.12 3.80
C ASN A 132 3.65 -5.63 4.03
N SER A 133 4.55 -5.02 3.26
CA SER A 133 4.98 -3.66 3.58
C SER A 133 4.53 -2.64 2.54
N TRP A 134 4.30 -1.44 3.04
CA TRP A 134 3.82 -0.30 2.29
C TRP A 134 4.80 0.86 2.42
N LEU A 135 5.02 1.58 1.31
CA LEU A 135 5.75 2.83 1.30
C LEU A 135 4.79 3.97 1.02
N LEU A 136 4.76 4.94 1.91
CA LEU A 136 4.17 6.23 1.60
C LEU A 136 5.21 7.02 0.82
N GLN A 137 4.80 7.62 -0.29
CA GLN A 137 5.66 8.49 -1.08
C GLN A 137 4.97 9.84 -1.26
N GLU A 138 5.64 10.91 -0.89
CA GLU A 138 5.07 12.24 -1.03
C GLU A 138 5.24 12.73 -2.47
N ILE A 139 4.11 13.05 -3.10
CA ILE A 139 4.09 13.66 -4.43
C ILE A 139 3.18 14.87 -4.36
N LYS A 140 3.76 16.07 -4.43
CA LYS A 140 3.01 17.33 -4.46
C LYS A 140 2.72 17.77 -5.89
N THR A 141 3.68 17.56 -6.79
CA THR A 141 3.54 17.85 -8.21
C THR A 141 4.01 16.65 -9.00
N ARG A 142 3.10 16.05 -9.76
CA ARG A 142 3.44 14.89 -10.59
C ARG A 142 4.29 15.28 -11.77
N LEU A 143 5.26 14.43 -12.08
CA LEU A 143 5.96 14.51 -13.34
C LEU A 143 5.01 14.13 -14.46
N PRO A 144 5.15 14.74 -15.65
CA PRO A 144 4.39 14.33 -16.83
C PRO A 144 4.69 12.86 -17.20
N GLY A 145 3.64 12.13 -17.58
CA GLY A 145 3.83 10.72 -17.90
C GLY A 145 2.58 10.04 -18.39
#